data_b9ad3f8cf6392950c9d8d0052a7c9116
#
_entry.id   b9ad3f8cf6392950c9d8d0052a7c9116
#
_cell.length_a   1.000
_cell.length_b   1.000
_cell.length_c   1.000
_cell.angle_alpha   90.00
_cell.angle_beta   90.00
_cell.angle_gamma   90.00
#
_symmetry.space_group_name_H-M   'P 1'
#
loop_
_entity.id
_entity.type
_entity.pdbx_description
1 polymer ?
#
loop_
_entity_poly.entity_id
_entity_poly.type
_entity_poly.pdbx_seq_one_letter_code
_entity_poly.pdbx_strand_id
1 'polypeptide(L)'
;MQCILSALKSESEPFIKFYNLEKDSRFSFPVFRKEDLYLVGIGVGKKYIESRVNDFIQKMENSSIQFINVGLAGGKKNIHNIGDIFIINKIKDENSKKFYFPDILYKHTFQESEVSTVCKEITNGGDEFSGLVDMESSEIFKVCSKLSSVHNLIFLKVVSDYMDKSFGDFDKDYFSTLIKLNLKKIDALIKDSSPIDYGAHE
;
A
#
# COMPACT_ATOMS: atom_id res chain seq x y z
N MET A 1 -11.07 -1.45 12.99
CA MET A 1 -11.36 -1.41 11.54
C MET A 1 -10.06 -1.45 10.74
N GLN A 2 -10.02 -2.15 9.61
CA GLN A 2 -8.84 -2.24 8.72
C GLN A 2 -9.18 -1.66 7.34
N CYS A 3 -8.25 -0.91 6.76
CA CYS A 3 -8.43 -0.23 5.48
C CYS A 3 -7.25 -0.52 4.53
N ILE A 4 -7.50 -1.31 3.49
CA ILE A 4 -6.53 -1.55 2.41
C ILE A 4 -6.51 -0.32 1.50
N LEU A 5 -5.32 0.23 1.24
CA LEU A 5 -5.08 1.32 0.30
C LEU A 5 -4.35 0.77 -0.92
N SER A 6 -4.94 0.94 -2.11
CA SER A 6 -4.33 0.52 -3.38
C SER A 6 -4.45 1.62 -4.44
N ALA A 7 -3.45 1.75 -5.30
CA ALA A 7 -3.41 2.81 -6.31
C ALA A 7 -4.16 2.42 -7.58
N LEU A 8 -3.99 1.19 -8.04
CA LEU A 8 -4.51 0.69 -9.30
C LEU A 8 -5.75 -0.20 -9.11
N LYS A 9 -6.63 -0.18 -10.12
CA LYS A 9 -7.74 -1.12 -10.19
C LYS A 9 -7.26 -2.58 -10.21
N SER A 10 -6.17 -2.87 -10.92
CA SER A 10 -5.54 -4.20 -11.00
C SER A 10 -4.97 -4.67 -9.66
N GLU A 11 -4.58 -3.76 -8.76
CA GLU A 11 -4.20 -4.08 -7.39
C GLU A 11 -5.43 -4.37 -6.52
N SER A 12 -6.52 -3.62 -6.73
CA SER A 12 -7.75 -3.69 -5.93
C SER A 12 -8.58 -4.95 -6.22
N GLU A 13 -8.74 -5.32 -7.51
CA GLU A 13 -9.62 -6.40 -7.94
C GLU A 13 -9.37 -7.76 -7.26
N PRO A 14 -8.13 -8.20 -7.02
CA PRO A 14 -7.87 -9.43 -6.30
C PRO A 14 -8.47 -9.43 -4.89
N PHE A 15 -8.36 -8.34 -4.15
CA PHE A 15 -8.93 -8.21 -2.80
C PHE A 15 -10.45 -8.16 -2.82
N ILE A 16 -11.04 -7.40 -3.76
CA ILE A 16 -12.50 -7.31 -3.91
C ILE A 16 -13.09 -8.70 -4.10
N LYS A 17 -12.50 -9.53 -4.97
CA LYS A 17 -12.95 -10.89 -5.24
C LYS A 17 -12.69 -11.83 -4.06
N PHE A 18 -11.50 -11.75 -3.45
CA PHE A 18 -11.09 -12.65 -2.38
C PHE A 18 -11.94 -12.50 -1.12
N TYR A 19 -12.20 -11.25 -0.72
CA TYR A 19 -13.00 -10.95 0.47
C TYR A 19 -14.50 -10.78 0.17
N ASN A 20 -14.92 -10.84 -1.11
CA ASN A 20 -16.29 -10.52 -1.55
C ASN A 20 -16.72 -9.13 -1.04
N LEU A 21 -15.87 -8.11 -1.29
CA LEU A 21 -16.16 -6.74 -0.90
C LEU A 21 -17.23 -6.14 -1.81
N GLU A 22 -18.18 -5.41 -1.23
CA GLU A 22 -19.23 -4.71 -1.93
C GLU A 22 -18.89 -3.22 -2.07
N LYS A 23 -19.31 -2.62 -3.19
CA LYS A 23 -19.07 -1.20 -3.43
C LYS A 23 -19.85 -0.35 -2.42
N ASP A 24 -19.17 0.59 -1.78
CA ASP A 24 -19.79 1.56 -0.89
C ASP A 24 -20.17 2.83 -1.66
N SER A 25 -21.47 3.00 -1.92
CA SER A 25 -22.03 4.10 -2.71
C SER A 25 -21.96 5.47 -2.01
N ARG A 26 -21.58 5.53 -0.73
CA ARG A 26 -21.41 6.81 -0.02
C ARG A 26 -20.26 7.65 -0.56
N PHE A 27 -19.35 7.03 -1.35
CA PHE A 27 -18.15 7.67 -1.87
C PHE A 27 -18.21 7.88 -3.38
N SER A 28 -17.70 9.03 -3.85
CA SER A 28 -17.56 9.36 -5.28
C SER A 28 -16.36 8.70 -5.96
N PHE A 29 -15.49 8.06 -5.19
CA PHE A 29 -14.31 7.31 -5.64
C PHE A 29 -14.42 5.83 -5.21
N PRO A 30 -13.54 4.94 -5.72
CA PRO A 30 -13.64 3.52 -5.41
C PRO A 30 -13.43 3.24 -3.92
N VAL A 31 -14.50 2.86 -3.23
CA VAL A 31 -14.47 2.31 -1.88
C VAL A 31 -15.31 1.03 -1.90
N PHE A 32 -14.75 -0.03 -1.33
CA PHE A 32 -15.41 -1.32 -1.18
C PHE A 32 -15.31 -1.78 0.26
N ARG A 33 -16.29 -2.53 0.75
CA ARG A 33 -16.31 -2.97 2.15
C ARG A 33 -16.97 -4.31 2.34
N LYS A 34 -16.59 -4.97 3.42
CA LYS A 34 -17.33 -6.04 4.06
C LYS A 34 -17.02 -6.01 5.55
N GLU A 35 -18.05 -5.92 6.39
CA GLU A 35 -17.88 -5.76 7.83
C GLU A 35 -16.90 -4.61 8.17
N ASP A 36 -15.84 -4.88 8.92
CA ASP A 36 -14.81 -3.92 9.34
C ASP A 36 -13.59 -3.85 8.41
N LEU A 37 -13.63 -4.55 7.27
CA LEU A 37 -12.61 -4.49 6.24
C LEU A 37 -13.06 -3.58 5.10
N TYR A 38 -12.25 -2.56 4.83
CA TYR A 38 -12.44 -1.61 3.74
C TYR A 38 -11.29 -1.70 2.74
N LEU A 39 -11.59 -1.36 1.50
CA LEU A 39 -10.59 -1.12 0.45
C LEU A 39 -10.89 0.24 -0.19
N VAL A 40 -9.88 1.10 -0.23
CA VAL A 40 -9.96 2.44 -0.81
C VAL A 40 -8.99 2.54 -1.99
N GLY A 41 -9.54 2.83 -3.16
CA GLY A 41 -8.76 3.14 -4.37
C GLY A 41 -8.23 4.57 -4.30
N ILE A 42 -6.95 4.74 -3.98
CA ILE A 42 -6.33 6.06 -3.79
C ILE A 42 -5.89 6.73 -5.10
N GLY A 43 -5.76 5.98 -6.20
CA GLY A 43 -5.25 6.46 -7.49
C GLY A 43 -3.73 6.49 -7.54
N VAL A 44 -3.19 6.55 -8.76
CA VAL A 44 -1.75 6.57 -9.01
C VAL A 44 -1.14 7.92 -8.63
N GLY A 45 0.02 7.88 -7.97
CA GLY A 45 0.75 9.07 -7.54
C GLY A 45 0.10 9.80 -6.37
N LYS A 46 0.67 10.94 -6.00
CA LYS A 46 0.33 11.64 -4.75
C LYS A 46 -0.97 12.45 -4.79
N LYS A 47 -1.51 12.74 -5.98
CA LYS A 47 -2.53 13.77 -6.22
C LYS A 47 -3.85 13.60 -5.43
N TYR A 48 -4.34 12.37 -5.29
CA TYR A 48 -5.67 12.11 -4.72
C TYR A 48 -5.63 11.48 -3.33
N ILE A 49 -4.46 11.13 -2.82
CA ILE A 49 -4.31 10.37 -1.58
C ILE A 49 -4.92 11.15 -0.42
N GLU A 50 -4.47 12.40 -0.21
CA GLU A 50 -4.93 13.21 0.92
C GLU A 50 -6.44 13.44 0.89
N SER A 51 -7.00 13.83 -0.25
CA SER A 51 -8.44 14.11 -0.36
C SER A 51 -9.30 12.86 -0.14
N ARG A 52 -8.90 11.71 -0.73
CA ARG A 52 -9.67 10.46 -0.62
C ARG A 52 -9.59 9.85 0.78
N VAL A 53 -8.41 9.86 1.40
CA VAL A 53 -8.24 9.35 2.76
C VAL A 53 -8.97 10.22 3.76
N ASN A 54 -8.89 11.55 3.65
CA ASN A 54 -9.63 12.45 4.53
C ASN A 54 -11.15 12.31 4.36
N ASP A 55 -11.69 12.24 3.12
CA ASP A 55 -13.13 12.02 2.90
C ASP A 55 -13.58 10.65 3.44
N PHE A 56 -12.74 9.62 3.31
CA PHE A 56 -12.98 8.31 3.89
C PHE A 56 -13.09 8.41 5.43
N ILE A 57 -12.11 9.01 6.10
CA ILE A 57 -12.08 9.14 7.56
C ILE A 57 -13.25 9.96 8.08
N GLN A 58 -13.61 11.07 7.44
CA GLN A 58 -14.74 11.91 7.85
C GLN A 58 -16.08 11.15 7.87
N LYS A 59 -16.20 10.10 7.04
CA LYS A 59 -17.41 9.25 6.99
C LYS A 59 -17.33 8.02 7.90
N MET A 60 -16.15 7.77 8.51
CA MET A 60 -15.91 6.66 9.44
C MET A 60 -15.89 7.21 10.88
N GLU A 61 -17.03 7.28 11.53
CA GLU A 61 -17.18 7.83 12.88
C GLU A 61 -16.24 7.14 13.89
N ASN A 62 -15.23 7.90 14.40
CA ASN A 62 -14.39 7.59 15.59
C ASN A 62 -13.83 6.17 15.75
N SER A 63 -13.45 5.52 14.66
CA SER A 63 -12.84 4.17 14.71
C SER A 63 -11.33 4.24 14.72
N SER A 64 -10.67 3.46 15.57
CA SER A 64 -9.24 3.16 15.39
C SER A 64 -9.06 2.43 14.07
N ILE A 65 -8.27 3.00 13.16
CA ILE A 65 -8.09 2.49 11.80
C ILE A 65 -6.64 2.05 11.60
N GLN A 66 -6.48 0.79 11.18
CA GLN A 66 -5.23 0.32 10.61
C GLN A 66 -5.25 0.51 9.11
N PHE A 67 -4.29 1.26 8.58
CA PHE A 67 -4.10 1.43 7.14
C PHE A 67 -3.07 0.44 6.61
N ILE A 68 -3.45 -0.30 5.59
CA ILE A 68 -2.62 -1.33 4.97
C ILE A 68 -2.43 -0.97 3.49
N ASN A 69 -1.33 -0.33 3.16
CA ASN A 69 -0.99 -0.09 1.78
C ASN A 69 -0.47 -1.38 1.14
N VAL A 70 -1.17 -1.86 0.13
CA VAL A 70 -0.72 -2.97 -0.72
C VAL A 70 -0.65 -2.48 -2.15
N GLY A 71 0.54 -2.53 -2.73
CA GLY A 71 0.77 -2.06 -4.08
C GLY A 71 1.97 -2.70 -4.74
N LEU A 72 2.18 -2.32 -5.99
CA LEU A 72 3.32 -2.75 -6.79
C LEU A 72 4.51 -1.82 -6.57
N ALA A 73 5.69 -2.34 -6.84
CA ALA A 73 6.93 -1.56 -6.82
C ALA A 73 7.94 -2.12 -7.84
N GLY A 74 8.71 -1.25 -8.44
CA GLY A 74 9.89 -1.64 -9.20
C GLY A 74 10.96 -2.19 -8.27
N GLY A 75 11.62 -3.28 -8.68
CA GLY A 75 12.71 -3.93 -7.96
C GLY A 75 14.02 -3.89 -8.73
N LYS A 76 15.10 -4.33 -8.11
CA LYS A 76 16.45 -4.45 -8.74
C LYS A 76 16.66 -5.86 -9.24
N LYS A 77 17.03 -6.02 -10.50
CA LYS A 77 17.14 -7.30 -11.21
C LYS A 77 18.05 -8.35 -10.52
N ASN A 78 19.11 -7.91 -9.83
CA ASN A 78 20.05 -8.82 -9.19
C ASN A 78 19.79 -9.06 -7.69
N ILE A 79 18.74 -8.44 -7.15
CA ILE A 79 18.41 -8.46 -5.71
C ILE A 79 17.00 -9.01 -5.47
N HIS A 80 16.03 -8.64 -6.33
CA HIS A 80 14.63 -8.97 -6.17
C HIS A 80 14.15 -9.87 -7.31
N ASN A 81 13.16 -10.73 -7.02
CA ASN A 81 12.45 -11.46 -8.07
C ASN A 81 11.06 -10.87 -8.28
N ILE A 82 10.60 -10.87 -9.52
CA ILE A 82 9.23 -10.46 -9.84
C ILE A 82 8.24 -11.38 -9.10
N GLY A 83 7.26 -10.77 -8.42
CA GLY A 83 6.28 -11.46 -7.59
C GLY A 83 6.68 -11.63 -6.12
N ASP A 84 7.95 -11.36 -5.75
CA ASP A 84 8.34 -11.31 -4.34
C ASP A 84 7.58 -10.17 -3.64
N ILE A 85 7.18 -10.42 -2.38
CA ILE A 85 6.49 -9.45 -1.54
C ILE A 85 7.37 -9.06 -0.36
N PHE A 86 7.44 -7.77 -0.09
CA PHE A 86 8.21 -7.19 1.01
C PHE A 86 7.32 -6.36 1.92
N ILE A 87 7.63 -6.39 3.22
CA ILE A 87 7.14 -5.39 4.16
C ILE A 87 8.14 -4.24 4.23
N ILE A 88 7.62 -3.02 4.21
CA ILE A 88 8.46 -1.83 4.13
C ILE A 88 8.71 -1.27 5.53
N ASN A 89 9.98 -1.20 5.92
CA ASN A 89 10.45 -0.65 7.19
C ASN A 89 11.00 0.77 7.08
N LYS A 90 11.25 1.26 5.85
CA LYS A 90 11.78 2.60 5.58
C LYS A 90 11.27 3.13 4.25
N ILE A 91 10.75 4.34 4.28
CA ILE A 91 10.25 5.04 3.09
C ILE A 91 11.07 6.30 2.89
N LYS A 92 11.61 6.51 1.69
CA LYS A 92 12.30 7.72 1.28
C LYS A 92 11.47 8.50 0.27
N ASP A 93 11.13 9.73 0.55
CA ASP A 93 10.56 10.64 -0.44
C ASP A 93 11.68 11.27 -1.27
N GLU A 94 11.81 10.88 -2.53
CA GLU A 94 12.89 11.36 -3.38
C GLU A 94 12.79 12.85 -3.74
N ASN A 95 11.60 13.43 -3.68
CA ASN A 95 11.41 14.85 -3.92
C ASN A 95 11.83 15.71 -2.73
N SER A 96 11.37 15.39 -1.53
CA SER A 96 11.68 16.15 -0.32
C SER A 96 12.94 15.68 0.41
N LYS A 97 13.49 14.53 0.04
CA LYS A 97 14.61 13.82 0.68
C LYS A 97 14.35 13.45 2.14
N LYS A 98 13.07 13.43 2.55
CA LYS A 98 12.65 12.99 3.88
C LYS A 98 12.54 11.48 3.98
N PHE A 99 12.78 10.97 5.18
CA PHE A 99 12.62 9.56 5.52
C PHE A 99 11.45 9.39 6.49
N TYR A 100 10.75 8.27 6.33
CA TYR A 100 9.67 7.84 7.21
C TYR A 100 9.89 6.37 7.58
N PHE A 101 9.52 6.00 8.79
CA PHE A 101 9.77 4.67 9.35
C PHE A 101 8.46 4.10 9.88
N PRO A 102 7.79 3.21 9.12
CA PRO A 102 6.67 2.43 9.64
C PRO A 102 7.12 1.55 10.81
N ASP A 103 6.33 1.50 11.88
CA ASP A 103 6.60 0.64 13.02
C ASP A 103 6.06 -0.77 12.76
N ILE A 104 6.92 -1.77 12.76
CA ILE A 104 6.53 -3.16 12.56
C ILE A 104 6.50 -3.86 13.93
N LEU A 105 5.35 -3.83 14.61
CA LEU A 105 5.18 -4.35 15.97
C LEU A 105 4.46 -5.72 16.03
N TYR A 106 4.28 -6.38 14.90
CA TYR A 106 3.61 -7.67 14.78
C TYR A 106 4.55 -8.71 14.14
N LYS A 107 4.30 -9.99 14.46
CA LYS A 107 5.05 -11.10 13.86
C LYS A 107 4.69 -11.24 12.38
N HIS A 108 5.67 -11.38 11.52
CA HIS A 108 5.48 -11.61 10.11
C HIS A 108 6.58 -12.51 9.52
N THR A 109 6.32 -13.06 8.34
CA THR A 109 7.26 -13.91 7.59
C THR A 109 7.80 -13.22 6.33
N PHE A 110 7.46 -11.95 6.12
CA PHE A 110 7.92 -11.18 4.97
C PHE A 110 9.39 -10.79 5.12
N GLN A 111 10.10 -10.72 4.01
CA GLN A 111 11.36 -10.00 3.97
C GLN A 111 11.09 -8.50 4.11
N GLU A 112 11.98 -7.80 4.80
CA GLU A 112 11.91 -6.35 4.94
C GLU A 112 12.68 -5.66 3.83
N SER A 113 12.20 -4.49 3.42
CA SER A 113 12.88 -3.65 2.44
C SER A 113 12.61 -2.18 2.68
N GLU A 114 13.47 -1.32 2.15
CA GLU A 114 13.17 0.09 1.98
C GLU A 114 12.49 0.34 0.63
N VAL A 115 11.72 1.44 0.54
CA VAL A 115 11.14 1.94 -0.71
C VAL A 115 11.43 3.41 -0.91
N SER A 116 11.85 3.77 -2.13
CA SER A 116 11.98 5.15 -2.59
C SER A 116 10.72 5.56 -3.33
N THR A 117 10.01 6.59 -2.85
CA THR A 117 8.83 7.13 -3.54
C THR A 117 9.23 8.24 -4.50
N VAL A 118 8.95 8.05 -5.78
CA VAL A 118 9.27 8.95 -6.88
C VAL A 118 8.01 9.63 -7.44
N CYS A 119 8.19 10.75 -8.15
CA CYS A 119 7.07 11.47 -8.78
C CYS A 119 6.78 11.02 -10.23
N LYS A 120 7.71 10.28 -10.83
CA LYS A 120 7.60 9.80 -12.21
C LYS A 120 8.10 8.37 -12.29
N GLU A 121 7.54 7.61 -13.20
CA GLU A 121 7.97 6.26 -13.53
C GLU A 121 9.46 6.22 -13.86
N ILE A 122 10.16 5.19 -13.37
CA ILE A 122 11.56 4.92 -13.66
C ILE A 122 11.63 3.81 -14.71
N THR A 123 12.37 4.06 -15.79
CA THR A 123 12.49 3.13 -16.93
C THR A 123 13.95 2.91 -17.37
N ASN A 124 14.91 3.37 -16.55
CA ASN A 124 16.36 3.29 -16.83
C ASN A 124 17.09 2.20 -16.02
N GLY A 125 16.32 1.29 -15.37
CA GLY A 125 16.87 0.22 -14.52
C GLY A 125 17.04 0.61 -13.06
N GLY A 126 16.87 1.88 -12.69
CA GLY A 126 16.84 2.35 -11.30
C GLY A 126 18.11 2.10 -10.49
N ASP A 127 19.30 2.16 -11.12
CA ASP A 127 20.58 1.86 -10.46
C ASP A 127 20.89 2.78 -9.28
N GLU A 128 20.34 4.00 -9.28
CA GLU A 128 20.47 5.00 -8.23
C GLU A 128 19.72 4.67 -6.93
N PHE A 129 18.78 3.71 -6.96
CA PHE A 129 18.00 3.32 -5.79
C PHE A 129 18.60 2.10 -5.09
N SER A 130 18.56 2.07 -3.76
CA SER A 130 19.08 0.95 -2.95
C SER A 130 18.05 -0.16 -2.75
N GLY A 131 16.74 0.17 -2.72
CA GLY A 131 15.63 -0.74 -2.47
C GLY A 131 14.59 -0.74 -3.58
N LEU A 132 13.36 -0.92 -3.18
CA LEU A 132 12.19 -0.85 -4.06
C LEU A 132 11.86 0.60 -4.45
N VAL A 133 11.12 0.78 -5.54
CA VAL A 133 10.67 2.10 -6.01
C VAL A 133 9.17 2.09 -6.26
N ASP A 134 8.47 3.08 -5.71
CA ASP A 134 7.04 3.30 -5.91
C ASP A 134 6.70 4.78 -6.13
N MET A 135 5.41 5.10 -6.21
CA MET A 135 4.93 6.47 -6.44
C MET A 135 4.01 7.00 -5.34
N GLU A 136 3.66 6.22 -4.32
CA GLU A 136 2.60 6.54 -3.35
C GLU A 136 3.01 6.49 -1.87
N SER A 137 3.93 5.60 -1.46
CA SER A 137 4.19 5.28 -0.05
C SER A 137 4.49 6.48 0.82
N SER A 138 5.31 7.42 0.37
CA SER A 138 5.65 8.61 1.18
C SER A 138 4.44 9.50 1.45
N GLU A 139 3.54 9.66 0.50
CA GLU A 139 2.33 10.47 0.67
C GLU A 139 1.30 9.74 1.54
N ILE A 140 1.13 8.42 1.35
CA ILE A 140 0.28 7.60 2.21
C ILE A 140 0.75 7.73 3.66
N PHE A 141 2.05 7.57 3.92
CA PHE A 141 2.59 7.70 5.27
C PHE A 141 2.30 9.09 5.86
N LYS A 142 2.58 10.16 5.12
CA LYS A 142 2.35 11.56 5.56
C LYS A 142 0.90 11.85 5.92
N VAL A 143 -0.03 11.32 5.14
CA VAL A 143 -1.47 11.53 5.36
C VAL A 143 -1.96 10.66 6.50
N CYS A 144 -1.69 9.36 6.45
CA CYS A 144 -2.25 8.40 7.41
C CYS A 144 -1.64 8.55 8.82
N SER A 145 -0.38 8.96 8.95
CA SER A 145 0.25 9.20 10.27
C SER A 145 -0.32 10.39 11.05
N LYS A 146 -1.09 11.27 10.39
CA LYS A 146 -1.85 12.32 11.05
C LYS A 146 -3.21 11.85 11.58
N LEU A 147 -3.67 10.70 11.09
CA LEU A 147 -5.03 10.18 11.30
C LEU A 147 -5.05 8.90 12.13
N SER A 148 -3.92 8.23 12.22
CA SER A 148 -3.75 7.01 13.01
C SER A 148 -2.31 6.91 13.52
N SER A 149 -2.11 6.12 14.56
CA SER A 149 -0.76 5.87 15.10
C SER A 149 0.12 5.15 14.08
N VAL A 150 1.43 5.45 14.07
CA VAL A 150 2.39 4.93 13.07
C VAL A 150 2.42 3.39 13.04
N HIS A 151 2.26 2.73 14.19
CA HIS A 151 2.19 1.26 14.28
C HIS A 151 0.91 0.65 13.69
N ASN A 152 -0.08 1.47 13.34
CA ASN A 152 -1.25 1.06 12.56
C ASN A 152 -1.07 1.30 11.06
N LEU A 153 0.14 1.61 10.60
CA LEU A 153 0.47 1.82 9.18
C LEU A 153 1.33 0.66 8.67
N ILE A 154 0.77 -0.16 7.79
CA ILE A 154 1.45 -1.30 7.18
C ILE A 154 1.68 -1.00 5.70
N PHE A 155 2.88 -1.28 5.21
CA PHE A 155 3.22 -1.12 3.80
C PHE A 155 3.74 -2.44 3.25
N LEU A 156 3.03 -2.99 2.27
CA LEU A 156 3.41 -4.20 1.55
C LEU A 156 3.61 -3.86 0.07
N LYS A 157 4.74 -4.27 -0.48
CA LYS A 157 5.06 -4.06 -1.90
C LYS A 157 5.39 -5.37 -2.58
N VAL A 158 4.74 -5.60 -3.72
CA VAL A 158 5.01 -6.73 -4.61
C VAL A 158 5.87 -6.23 -5.77
N VAL A 159 6.98 -6.89 -6.04
CA VAL A 159 7.86 -6.54 -7.15
C VAL A 159 7.16 -6.83 -8.46
N SER A 160 6.94 -5.80 -9.28
CA SER A 160 6.25 -5.90 -10.57
C SER A 160 7.16 -5.95 -11.77
N ASP A 161 8.29 -5.28 -11.69
CA ASP A 161 9.22 -5.08 -12.81
C ASP A 161 10.62 -4.71 -12.29
N TYR A 162 11.54 -4.49 -13.20
CA TYR A 162 12.90 -4.07 -12.87
C TYR A 162 13.21 -2.63 -13.29
N MET A 163 12.17 -1.81 -13.40
CA MET A 163 12.30 -0.40 -13.81
C MET A 163 12.97 -0.24 -15.20
N ASP A 164 12.81 -1.24 -16.07
CA ASP A 164 13.41 -1.30 -17.41
C ASP A 164 12.36 -1.20 -18.54
N LYS A 165 11.09 -1.06 -18.17
CA LYS A 165 9.94 -0.96 -19.08
C LYS A 165 8.93 0.04 -18.56
N SER A 166 8.16 0.62 -19.48
CA SER A 166 7.00 1.43 -19.10
C SER A 166 5.83 0.58 -18.64
N PHE A 167 5.04 1.13 -17.73
CA PHE A 167 3.82 0.51 -17.21
C PHE A 167 2.86 0.08 -18.34
N GLY A 168 2.80 0.86 -19.41
CA GLY A 168 1.98 0.56 -20.60
C GLY A 168 2.41 -0.67 -21.39
N ASP A 169 3.60 -1.21 -21.15
CA ASP A 169 4.14 -2.38 -21.86
C ASP A 169 3.65 -3.71 -21.27
N PHE A 170 2.93 -3.67 -20.14
CA PHE A 170 2.43 -4.84 -19.45
C PHE A 170 0.97 -5.15 -19.80
N ASP A 171 0.63 -6.45 -19.82
CA ASP A 171 -0.75 -6.90 -19.97
C ASP A 171 -1.62 -6.43 -18.78
N LYS A 172 -2.89 -6.13 -19.03
CA LYS A 172 -3.84 -5.64 -18.00
C LYS A 172 -3.98 -6.61 -16.82
N ASP A 173 -3.88 -7.91 -17.07
CA ASP A 173 -4.03 -8.93 -16.02
C ASP A 173 -2.72 -9.25 -15.29
N TYR A 174 -1.59 -8.79 -15.80
CA TYR A 174 -0.27 -9.06 -15.23
C TYR A 174 -0.19 -8.64 -13.75
N PHE A 175 -0.47 -7.39 -13.47
CA PHE A 175 -0.39 -6.85 -12.12
C PHE A 175 -1.37 -7.51 -11.14
N SER A 176 -2.60 -7.79 -11.60
CA SER A 176 -3.58 -8.47 -10.76
C SER A 176 -3.15 -9.91 -10.43
N THR A 177 -2.43 -10.56 -11.33
CA THR A 177 -1.87 -11.90 -11.10
C THR A 177 -0.79 -11.88 -10.02
N LEU A 178 0.11 -10.89 -10.04
CA LEU A 178 1.15 -10.74 -9.01
C LEU A 178 0.56 -10.53 -7.60
N ILE A 179 -0.49 -9.72 -7.49
CA ILE A 179 -1.21 -9.55 -6.21
C ILE A 179 -1.89 -10.85 -5.80
N LYS A 180 -2.56 -11.56 -6.72
CA LYS A 180 -3.24 -12.84 -6.43
C LYS A 180 -2.30 -13.89 -5.87
N LEU A 181 -1.08 -13.99 -6.38
CA LEU A 181 -0.08 -14.95 -5.89
C LEU A 181 0.27 -14.74 -4.40
N ASN A 182 0.13 -13.51 -3.92
CA ASN A 182 0.48 -13.11 -2.56
C ASN A 182 -0.72 -12.99 -1.61
N LEU A 183 -1.98 -13.14 -2.09
CA LEU A 183 -3.19 -12.90 -1.30
C LEU A 183 -3.24 -13.68 0.02
N LYS A 184 -2.85 -14.96 0.01
CA LYS A 184 -2.88 -15.78 1.24
C LYS A 184 -1.90 -15.28 2.31
N LYS A 185 -0.71 -14.81 1.89
CA LYS A 185 0.28 -14.24 2.81
C LYS A 185 -0.22 -12.89 3.37
N ILE A 186 -0.81 -12.07 2.51
CA ILE A 186 -1.39 -10.77 2.89
C ILE A 186 -2.57 -10.97 3.83
N ASP A 187 -3.46 -11.91 3.55
CA ASP A 187 -4.63 -12.26 4.38
C ASP A 187 -4.20 -12.74 5.78
N ALA A 188 -3.17 -13.57 5.87
CA ALA A 188 -2.62 -14.00 7.15
C ALA A 188 -2.15 -12.80 7.99
N LEU A 189 -1.40 -11.86 7.38
CA LEU A 189 -0.96 -10.66 8.07
C LEU A 189 -2.14 -9.78 8.52
N ILE A 190 -3.14 -9.57 7.67
CA ILE A 190 -4.33 -8.77 7.98
C ILE A 190 -5.07 -9.36 9.19
N LYS A 191 -5.19 -10.68 9.28
CA LYS A 191 -5.83 -11.37 10.41
C LYS A 191 -5.03 -11.30 11.70
N ASP A 192 -3.71 -11.38 11.60
CA ASP A 192 -2.80 -11.42 12.75
C ASP A 192 -2.46 -10.00 13.27
N SER A 193 -2.62 -8.96 12.44
CA SER A 193 -2.32 -7.57 12.77
C SER A 193 -3.59 -6.78 13.08
N SER A 194 -4.24 -7.05 14.22
CA SER A 194 -5.38 -6.21 14.66
C SER A 194 -4.92 -4.78 14.98
N PRO A 195 -5.77 -3.74 14.74
CA PRO A 195 -5.46 -2.38 15.14
C PRO A 195 -5.11 -2.31 16.63
N ILE A 196 -3.97 -1.71 16.95
CA ILE A 196 -3.57 -1.49 18.33
C ILE A 196 -4.28 -0.22 18.81
N ASP A 197 -5.19 -0.38 19.75
CA ASP A 197 -5.84 0.75 20.42
C ASP A 197 -5.08 1.04 21.72
N TYR A 198 -4.23 2.03 21.70
CA TYR A 198 -3.69 2.62 22.93
C TYR A 198 -4.71 3.66 23.41
N GLY A 199 -5.76 3.20 24.07
CA GLY A 199 -6.83 4.07 24.58
C GLY A 199 -6.30 5.45 24.95
N ALA A 200 -6.99 6.52 24.55
CA ALA A 200 -6.61 7.88 24.84
C ALA A 200 -6.25 7.98 26.32
N HIS A 201 -4.98 8.17 26.60
CA HIS A 201 -4.55 8.57 27.93
C HIS A 201 -5.12 9.97 28.17
N GLU A 202 -6.14 10.03 29.01
CA GLU A 202 -6.65 11.26 29.60
C GLU A 202 -5.54 12.05 30.31
#